data_b865df7337796ff4be64bde0405a9137
#
_entry.id   b865df7337796ff4be64bde0405a9137
#
_cell.length_a   1.000
_cell.length_b   1.000
_cell.length_c   1.000
_cell.angle_alpha   90.00
_cell.angle_beta   90.00
_cell.angle_gamma   90.00
#
_symmetry.space_group_name_H-M   'P 1'
#
loop_
_entity.id
_entity.type
_entity.pdbx_description
1 polymer ?
#
loop_
_entity_poly.entity_id
_entity_poly.type
_entity_poly.pdbx_seq_one_letter_code
_entity_poly.pdbx_strand_id
1 'polypeptide(L)'
;LDMNGFSYWFTANAALNILACFLAPRFIARVGPRRTLRIGLLVLLLSAILLTLTMHLAHPLAMMGPVFLSSIGFAMILGASAGMALAPFGHCAGTAAALLGLFQMSGSGALVGITGWLMPDPLSQLALHMWLLLPPLLMLMTRQGRRLCLQ
;
A
#
# COMPACT_ATOMS: atom_id res chain seq x y z
N LEU A 1 -1.93 24.82 -6.23
CA LEU A 1 -0.86 24.21 -7.04
C LEU A 1 -1.21 24.42 -8.50
N ASP A 2 -0.30 25.00 -9.27
CA ASP A 2 -0.41 25.03 -10.72
C ASP A 2 -0.42 23.59 -11.27
N MET A 3 -1.11 23.36 -12.39
CA MET A 3 -1.16 22.02 -13.05
C MET A 3 0.24 21.43 -13.26
N ASN A 4 1.21 22.25 -13.58
CA ASN A 4 2.62 21.82 -13.74
C ASN A 4 3.22 21.34 -12.41
N GLY A 5 2.99 22.03 -11.31
CA GLY A 5 3.46 21.62 -9.99
C GLY A 5 2.89 20.29 -9.53
N PHE A 6 1.58 20.04 -9.76
CA PHE A 6 0.95 18.76 -9.47
C PHE A 6 1.58 17.63 -10.29
N SER A 7 1.82 17.84 -11.58
CA SER A 7 2.43 16.87 -12.47
C SER A 7 3.84 16.48 -12.03
N TYR A 8 4.65 17.43 -11.58
CA TYR A 8 6.00 17.14 -11.07
C TYR A 8 5.97 16.28 -9.81
N TRP A 9 5.09 16.60 -8.85
CA TRP A 9 4.97 15.83 -7.63
C TRP A 9 4.43 14.41 -7.88
N PHE A 10 3.47 14.29 -8.79
CA PHE A 10 2.95 12.98 -9.19
C PHE A 10 4.01 12.12 -9.88
N THR A 11 4.79 12.71 -10.78
CA THR A 11 5.91 12.03 -11.47
C THR A 11 6.99 11.61 -10.49
N ALA A 12 7.35 12.47 -9.53
CA ALA A 12 8.32 12.16 -8.49
C ALA A 12 7.84 10.99 -7.62
N ASN A 13 6.54 10.95 -7.26
CA ASN A 13 5.96 9.84 -6.50
C ASN A 13 5.97 8.54 -7.30
N ALA A 14 5.65 8.60 -8.60
CA ALA A 14 5.71 7.43 -9.48
C ALA A 14 7.14 6.89 -9.59
N ALA A 15 8.13 7.76 -9.78
CA ALA A 15 9.54 7.37 -9.82
C ALA A 15 10.00 6.73 -8.50
N LEU A 16 9.62 7.29 -7.36
CA LEU A 16 9.91 6.73 -6.04
C LEU A 16 9.25 5.34 -5.86
N ASN A 17 8.01 5.18 -6.31
CA ASN A 17 7.31 3.90 -6.25
C ASN A 17 8.01 2.84 -7.09
N ILE A 18 8.42 3.17 -8.32
CA ILE A 18 9.19 2.28 -9.20
C ILE A 18 10.49 1.87 -8.52
N LEU A 19 11.24 2.82 -7.97
CA LEU A 19 12.50 2.55 -7.27
C LEU A 19 12.27 1.64 -6.05
N ALA A 20 11.23 1.90 -5.27
CA ALA A 20 10.85 1.07 -4.13
C ALA A 20 10.50 -0.36 -4.57
N CYS A 21 9.79 -0.54 -5.68
CA CYS A 21 9.47 -1.85 -6.26
C CYS A 21 10.74 -2.61 -6.69
N PHE A 22 11.74 -1.93 -7.24
CA PHE A 22 13.03 -2.55 -7.59
C PHE A 22 13.85 -2.96 -6.35
N LEU A 23 13.76 -2.21 -5.27
CA LEU A 23 14.48 -2.49 -4.03
C LEU A 23 13.75 -3.52 -3.15
N ALA A 24 12.43 -3.61 -3.25
CA ALA A 24 11.61 -4.50 -2.43
C ALA A 24 12.07 -5.97 -2.47
N PRO A 25 12.39 -6.60 -3.61
CA PRO A 25 12.86 -7.99 -3.64
C PRO A 25 14.15 -8.20 -2.87
N ARG A 26 15.10 -7.25 -2.95
CA ARG A 26 16.35 -7.33 -2.17
C ARG A 26 16.11 -7.22 -0.68
N PHE A 27 15.19 -6.36 -0.29
CA PHE A 27 14.81 -6.19 1.11
C PHE A 27 14.08 -7.44 1.63
N ILE A 28 13.14 -7.99 0.85
CA ILE A 28 12.40 -9.22 1.17
C ILE A 28 13.38 -10.41 1.33
N ALA A 29 14.39 -10.52 0.46
CA ALA A 29 15.37 -11.59 0.54
C ALA A 29 16.23 -11.51 1.82
N ARG A 30 16.51 -10.31 2.32
CA ARG A 30 17.32 -10.10 3.53
C ARG A 30 16.52 -10.24 4.83
N VAL A 31 15.34 -9.70 4.87
CA VAL A 31 14.54 -9.54 6.09
C VAL A 31 13.47 -10.64 6.22
N GLY A 32 13.09 -11.23 5.08
CA GLY A 32 12.01 -12.21 4.97
C GLY A 32 10.66 -11.56 4.67
N PRO A 33 9.77 -12.28 3.95
CA PRO A 33 8.52 -11.71 3.44
C PRO A 33 7.56 -11.28 4.55
N ARG A 34 7.46 -12.07 5.62
CA ARG A 34 6.56 -11.77 6.76
C ARG A 34 6.97 -10.52 7.55
N ARG A 35 8.28 -10.33 7.77
CA ARG A 35 8.78 -9.14 8.44
C ARG A 35 8.63 -7.91 7.55
N THR A 36 8.92 -8.06 6.26
CA THR A 36 8.72 -6.99 5.26
C THR A 36 7.26 -6.56 5.21
N LEU A 37 6.31 -7.49 5.21
CA LEU A 37 4.89 -7.19 5.24
C LEU A 37 4.50 -6.37 6.48
N ARG A 38 4.98 -6.75 7.66
CA ARG A 38 4.71 -6.00 8.91
C ARG A 38 5.31 -4.59 8.86
N ILE A 39 6.56 -4.48 8.41
CA ILE A 39 7.24 -3.17 8.29
C ILE A 39 6.47 -2.30 7.30
N GLY A 40 6.09 -2.83 6.13
CA GLY A 40 5.30 -2.10 5.13
C GLY A 40 3.96 -1.60 5.69
N LEU A 41 3.24 -2.45 6.45
CA LEU A 41 1.99 -2.05 7.10
C LEU A 41 2.20 -0.97 8.17
N LEU A 42 3.27 -1.04 8.96
CA LEU A 42 3.60 0.00 9.94
C LEU A 42 3.97 1.32 9.25
N VAL A 43 4.69 1.27 8.15
CA VAL A 43 5.02 2.46 7.33
C VAL A 43 3.75 3.08 6.76
N LEU A 44 2.81 2.27 6.25
CA LEU A 44 1.51 2.78 5.78
C LEU A 44 0.65 3.36 6.90
N LEU A 45 0.63 2.73 8.07
CA LEU A 45 -0.08 3.27 9.22
C LEU A 45 0.51 4.62 9.66
N LEU A 46 1.83 4.71 9.72
CA LEU A 46 2.50 5.98 10.02
C LEU A 46 2.16 7.05 8.98
N SER A 47 2.14 6.68 7.70
CA SER A 47 1.70 7.58 6.62
C SER A 47 0.25 8.03 6.79
N ALA A 48 -0.66 7.13 7.17
CA ALA A 48 -2.06 7.46 7.43
C ALA A 48 -2.21 8.47 8.59
N ILE A 49 -1.47 8.26 9.68
CA ILE A 49 -1.46 9.18 10.83
C ILE A 49 -0.90 10.55 10.41
N LEU A 50 0.22 10.57 9.70
CA LEU A 50 0.80 11.81 9.21
C LEU A 50 -0.15 12.55 8.26
N LEU A 51 -0.82 11.85 7.35
CA LEU A 51 -1.78 12.45 6.45
C LEU A 51 -2.95 13.07 7.21
N THR A 52 -3.53 12.35 8.19
CA THR A 52 -4.63 12.89 8.99
C THR A 52 -4.23 14.09 9.85
N LEU A 53 -3.00 14.13 10.33
CA LEU A 53 -2.48 15.27 11.08
C LEU A 53 -2.19 16.48 10.18
N THR A 54 -1.78 16.24 8.95
CA THR A 54 -1.36 17.31 8.01
C THR A 54 -2.45 17.73 7.04
N MET A 55 -3.58 17.02 6.97
CA MET A 55 -4.68 17.34 6.04
C MET A 55 -5.29 18.74 6.26
N HIS A 56 -5.17 19.28 7.47
CA HIS A 56 -5.63 20.65 7.80
C HIS A 56 -4.59 21.74 7.49
N LEU A 57 -3.35 21.34 7.22
CA LEU A 57 -2.29 22.27 6.82
C LEU A 57 -2.40 22.48 5.31
N ALA A 58 -2.81 23.67 4.89
CA ALA A 58 -2.97 24.06 3.48
C ALA A 58 -1.61 24.18 2.74
N HIS A 59 -0.62 23.35 3.06
CA HIS A 59 0.69 23.37 2.44
C HIS A 59 0.94 22.11 1.63
N PRO A 60 1.26 22.22 0.33
CA PRO A 60 1.41 21.07 -0.57
C PRO A 60 2.45 20.05 -0.12
N LEU A 61 3.57 20.47 0.46
CA LEU A 61 4.62 19.59 0.98
C LEU A 61 4.16 18.75 2.16
N ALA A 62 3.28 19.30 2.99
CA ALA A 62 2.72 18.58 4.14
C ALA A 62 1.84 17.40 3.71
N MET A 63 1.18 17.51 2.55
CA MET A 63 0.38 16.43 1.98
C MET A 63 1.23 15.42 1.21
N MET A 64 2.26 15.87 0.48
CA MET A 64 3.08 14.99 -0.36
C MET A 64 4.01 14.09 0.45
N GLY A 65 4.50 14.54 1.61
CA GLY A 65 5.36 13.73 2.48
C GLY A 65 4.73 12.39 2.87
N PRO A 66 3.52 12.36 3.46
CA PRO A 66 2.79 11.12 3.73
C PRO A 66 2.55 10.27 2.50
N VAL A 67 2.22 10.86 1.35
CA VAL A 67 1.99 10.13 0.09
C VAL A 67 3.26 9.43 -0.38
N PHE A 68 4.41 10.07 -0.31
CA PHE A 68 5.70 9.43 -0.64
C PHE A 68 6.03 8.27 0.31
N LEU A 69 5.79 8.46 1.59
CA LEU A 69 6.00 7.41 2.59
C LEU A 69 5.07 6.21 2.33
N SER A 70 3.81 6.47 1.96
CA SER A 70 2.84 5.42 1.62
C SER A 70 3.28 4.60 0.41
N SER A 71 3.91 5.21 -0.59
CA SER A 71 4.40 4.52 -1.79
C SER A 71 5.47 3.49 -1.45
N ILE A 72 6.36 3.79 -0.52
CA ILE A 72 7.38 2.84 -0.03
C ILE A 72 6.71 1.68 0.70
N GLY A 73 5.82 1.96 1.64
CA GLY A 73 5.06 0.93 2.36
C GLY A 73 4.25 0.03 1.44
N PHE A 74 3.59 0.61 0.44
CA PHE A 74 2.82 -0.10 -0.56
C PHE A 74 3.69 -1.06 -1.39
N ALA A 75 4.84 -0.61 -1.89
CA ALA A 75 5.76 -1.46 -2.64
C ALA A 75 6.23 -2.67 -1.82
N MET A 76 6.54 -2.46 -0.54
CA MET A 76 6.94 -3.54 0.39
C MET A 76 5.82 -4.55 0.62
N ILE A 77 4.59 -4.09 0.82
CA ILE A 77 3.42 -4.94 1.05
C ILE A 77 3.10 -5.71 -0.22
N LEU A 78 3.02 -5.02 -1.36
CA LEU A 78 2.69 -5.64 -2.65
C LEU A 78 3.66 -6.78 -2.98
N GLY A 79 4.97 -6.52 -2.90
CA GLY A 79 5.99 -7.53 -3.18
C GLY A 79 5.94 -8.71 -2.22
N ALA A 80 5.82 -8.46 -0.90
CA ALA A 80 5.79 -9.51 0.10
C ALA A 80 4.50 -10.34 0.05
N SER A 81 3.33 -9.69 -0.07
CA SER A 81 2.03 -10.38 -0.10
C SER A 81 1.84 -11.20 -1.38
N ALA A 82 2.16 -10.61 -2.54
CA ALA A 82 2.08 -11.32 -3.81
C ALA A 82 3.02 -12.53 -3.85
N GLY A 83 4.26 -12.37 -3.40
CA GLY A 83 5.22 -13.48 -3.30
C GLY A 83 4.72 -14.62 -2.41
N MET A 84 4.16 -14.31 -1.24
CA MET A 84 3.58 -15.32 -0.34
C MET A 84 2.32 -15.97 -0.92
N ALA A 85 1.45 -15.19 -1.56
CA ALA A 85 0.22 -15.69 -2.16
C ALA A 85 0.49 -16.63 -3.34
N LEU A 86 1.52 -16.35 -4.13
CA LEU A 86 1.87 -17.13 -5.33
C LEU A 86 2.77 -18.32 -5.03
N ALA A 87 3.43 -18.38 -3.87
CA ALA A 87 4.35 -19.43 -3.51
C ALA A 87 3.79 -20.87 -3.67
N PRO A 88 2.52 -21.17 -3.29
CA PRO A 88 1.95 -22.52 -3.46
C PRO A 88 1.65 -22.89 -4.93
N PHE A 89 1.59 -21.92 -5.82
CA PHE A 89 1.12 -22.07 -7.21
C PHE A 89 2.27 -22.12 -8.23
N GLY A 90 3.46 -22.56 -7.84
CA GLY A 90 4.63 -22.61 -8.71
C GLY A 90 4.40 -23.31 -10.05
N HIS A 91 3.54 -24.35 -10.09
CA HIS A 91 3.20 -25.12 -11.30
C HIS A 91 2.24 -24.38 -12.26
N CYS A 92 1.51 -23.35 -11.78
CA CYS A 92 0.59 -22.53 -12.56
C CYS A 92 0.74 -21.03 -12.24
N ALA A 93 1.99 -20.60 -11.97
CA ALA A 93 2.29 -19.26 -11.49
C ALA A 93 1.74 -18.14 -12.38
N GLY A 94 1.74 -18.30 -13.70
CA GLY A 94 1.19 -17.31 -14.63
C GLY A 94 -0.31 -17.10 -14.45
N THR A 95 -1.09 -18.18 -14.38
CA THR A 95 -2.55 -18.11 -14.18
C THR A 95 -2.88 -17.55 -12.80
N ALA A 96 -2.17 -17.98 -11.76
CA ALA A 96 -2.37 -17.49 -10.41
C ALA A 96 -2.05 -15.99 -10.30
N ALA A 97 -0.97 -15.52 -10.94
CA ALA A 97 -0.62 -14.11 -10.99
C ALA A 97 -1.66 -13.27 -11.74
N ALA A 98 -2.19 -13.79 -12.86
CA ALA A 98 -3.25 -13.11 -13.63
C ALA A 98 -4.53 -12.96 -12.81
N LEU A 99 -4.95 -14.02 -12.10
CA LEU A 99 -6.11 -13.97 -11.21
C LEU A 99 -5.90 -13.01 -10.04
N LEU A 100 -4.71 -13.04 -9.41
CA LEU A 100 -4.37 -12.12 -8.34
C LEU A 100 -4.46 -10.67 -8.82
N GLY A 101 -3.89 -10.36 -9.99
CA GLY A 101 -3.98 -9.03 -10.60
C GLY A 101 -5.40 -8.61 -10.93
N LEU A 102 -6.22 -9.53 -11.47
CA LEU A 102 -7.63 -9.28 -11.77
C LEU A 102 -8.41 -8.92 -10.50
N PHE A 103 -8.30 -9.73 -9.45
CA PHE A 103 -8.99 -9.48 -8.18
C PHE A 103 -8.50 -8.19 -7.53
N GLN A 104 -7.21 -7.90 -7.59
CA GLN A 104 -6.63 -6.68 -7.04
C GLN A 104 -7.16 -5.43 -7.76
N MET A 105 -7.17 -5.43 -9.09
CA MET A 105 -7.65 -4.30 -9.89
C MET A 105 -9.17 -4.12 -9.76
N SER A 106 -9.94 -5.20 -9.87
CA SER A 106 -11.39 -5.15 -9.73
C SER A 106 -11.82 -4.74 -8.32
N GLY A 107 -11.18 -5.31 -7.30
CA GLY A 107 -11.47 -4.99 -5.91
C GLY A 107 -11.14 -3.54 -5.55
N SER A 108 -9.99 -3.05 -6.00
CA SER A 108 -9.61 -1.64 -5.78
C SER A 108 -10.53 -0.69 -6.53
N GLY A 109 -10.87 -0.99 -7.79
CA GLY A 109 -11.81 -0.18 -8.58
C GLY A 109 -13.20 -0.12 -7.96
N ALA A 110 -13.72 -1.25 -7.49
CA ALA A 110 -15.02 -1.30 -6.79
C ALA A 110 -14.97 -0.49 -5.48
N LEU A 111 -13.91 -0.65 -4.68
CA LEU A 111 -13.75 0.08 -3.43
C LEU A 111 -13.69 1.59 -3.66
N VAL A 112 -12.87 2.04 -4.62
CA VAL A 112 -12.75 3.47 -4.98
C VAL A 112 -14.08 4.01 -5.52
N GLY A 113 -14.79 3.23 -6.33
CA GLY A 113 -16.11 3.61 -6.85
C GLY A 113 -17.15 3.80 -5.74
N ILE A 114 -17.23 2.86 -4.81
CA ILE A 114 -18.18 2.92 -3.67
C ILE A 114 -17.83 4.11 -2.75
N THR A 115 -16.57 4.25 -2.38
CA THR A 115 -16.15 5.32 -1.48
C THR A 115 -16.24 6.70 -2.12
N GLY A 116 -16.00 6.81 -3.44
CA GLY A 116 -16.16 8.05 -4.18
C GLY A 116 -17.63 8.51 -4.27
N TRP A 117 -18.57 7.56 -4.26
CA TRP A 117 -19.99 7.89 -4.20
C TRP A 117 -20.44 8.33 -2.80
N LEU A 118 -19.84 7.75 -1.75
CA LEU A 118 -20.16 8.08 -0.35
C LEU A 118 -19.43 9.32 0.17
N MET A 119 -18.25 9.59 -0.32
CA MET A 119 -17.39 10.70 0.12
C MET A 119 -16.87 11.48 -1.09
N PRO A 120 -17.44 12.65 -1.39
CA PRO A 120 -17.02 13.46 -2.54
C PRO A 120 -15.66 14.14 -2.35
N ASP A 121 -15.16 14.26 -1.10
CA ASP A 121 -13.86 14.88 -0.83
C ASP A 121 -12.71 13.88 -1.04
N PRO A 122 -11.81 14.12 -2.05
CA PRO A 122 -10.74 13.20 -2.39
C PRO A 122 -9.73 12.95 -1.27
N LEU A 123 -9.53 13.92 -0.39
CA LEU A 123 -8.54 13.83 0.68
C LEU A 123 -9.05 12.92 1.81
N SER A 124 -10.31 13.08 2.18
CA SER A 124 -10.98 12.21 3.15
C SER A 124 -11.09 10.77 2.63
N GLN A 125 -11.34 10.61 1.33
CA GLN A 125 -11.36 9.31 0.68
C GLN A 125 -9.98 8.63 0.74
N LEU A 126 -8.91 9.36 0.46
CA LEU A 126 -7.54 8.84 0.56
C LEU A 126 -7.20 8.43 2.01
N ALA A 127 -7.53 9.27 2.98
CA ALA A 127 -7.35 8.97 4.39
C ALA A 127 -8.12 7.69 4.81
N LEU A 128 -9.38 7.56 4.39
CA LEU A 128 -10.20 6.36 4.66
C LEU A 128 -9.53 5.10 4.12
N HIS A 129 -9.04 5.13 2.87
CA HIS A 129 -8.35 3.97 2.28
C HIS A 129 -7.09 3.58 3.05
N MET A 130 -6.34 4.56 3.55
CA MET A 130 -5.17 4.29 4.39
C MET A 130 -5.57 3.68 5.75
N TRP A 131 -6.66 4.14 6.36
CA TRP A 131 -7.16 3.59 7.63
C TRP A 131 -7.76 2.18 7.47
N LEU A 132 -8.26 1.81 6.30
CA LEU A 132 -8.71 0.44 5.99
C LEU A 132 -7.60 -0.61 6.09
N LEU A 133 -6.34 -0.21 6.20
CA LEU A 133 -5.21 -1.11 6.44
C LEU A 133 -5.07 -1.53 7.92
N LEU A 134 -5.77 -0.87 8.85
CA LEU A 134 -5.75 -1.21 10.28
C LEU A 134 -6.23 -2.65 10.57
N PRO A 135 -7.37 -3.13 10.05
CA PRO A 135 -7.84 -4.49 10.31
C PRO A 135 -6.80 -5.58 9.95
N PRO A 136 -6.21 -5.59 8.74
CA PRO A 136 -5.20 -6.60 8.41
C PRO A 136 -3.93 -6.46 9.25
N LEU A 137 -3.54 -5.24 9.64
CA LEU A 137 -2.41 -5.02 10.54
C LEU A 137 -2.69 -5.64 11.93
N LEU A 138 -3.86 -5.39 12.49
CA LEU A 138 -4.26 -5.96 13.77
C LEU A 138 -4.34 -7.49 13.70
N MET A 139 -4.88 -8.04 12.62
CA MET A 139 -4.91 -9.51 12.42
C MET A 139 -3.50 -10.10 12.39
N LEU A 140 -2.54 -9.47 11.72
CA LEU A 140 -1.15 -9.93 11.67
C LEU A 140 -0.41 -9.78 13.01
N MET A 141 -0.80 -8.84 13.84
CA MET A 141 -0.21 -8.64 15.17
C MET A 141 -0.81 -9.56 16.23
N THR A 142 -2.02 -10.09 16.04
CA THR A 142 -2.65 -11.01 16.99
C THR A 142 -1.98 -12.39 16.98
N ARG A 143 -2.14 -13.14 18.08
CA ARG A 143 -1.62 -14.51 18.19
C ARG A 143 -2.22 -15.48 17.16
N GLN A 144 -3.46 -15.25 16.71
CA GLN A 144 -4.13 -16.01 15.66
C GLN A 144 -3.49 -15.79 14.29
N GLY A 145 -3.18 -14.55 13.93
CA GLY A 145 -2.47 -14.24 12.68
C GLY A 145 -1.05 -14.84 12.63
N ARG A 146 -0.39 -14.98 13.80
CA ARG A 146 0.91 -15.68 13.87
C ARG A 146 0.78 -17.19 13.58
N ARG A 147 -0.32 -17.84 13.95
CA ARG A 147 -0.56 -19.28 13.71
C ARG A 147 -0.95 -19.56 12.26
N LEU A 148 -1.78 -18.70 11.64
CA LEU A 148 -2.15 -18.81 10.23
C LEU A 148 -0.95 -18.59 9.29
N CYS A 149 0.06 -17.88 9.75
CA CYS A 149 1.31 -17.70 9.01
C CYS A 149 2.36 -18.80 9.29
N LEU A 150 2.09 -19.80 10.11
CA LEU A 150 3.03 -20.86 10.47
C LEU A 150 2.75 -22.19 9.72
N GLN A 151 1.63 -22.27 9.01
CA GLN A 151 1.31 -23.32 8.05
C GLN A 151 1.71 -22.90 6.63
#